data_00396fc1c225c2723a15170a13e0b7f5
#
_entry.id   00396fc1c225c2723a15170a13e0b7f5
#
_cell.length_a   1.000
_cell.length_b   1.000
_cell.length_c   1.000
_cell.angle_alpha   90.00
_cell.angle_beta   90.00
_cell.angle_gamma   90.00
#
_symmetry.space_group_name_H-M   'P 1'
#
loop_
_entity.id
_entity.type
_entity.pdbx_description
1 polymer ?
#
loop_
_entity_poly.entity_id
_entity_poly.type
_entity_poly.pdbx_seq_one_letter_code
_entity_poly.pdbx_strand_id
1 'polypeptide(L)'
;YCLSMFGCRPVDYLERVGWMTDRVWLAHGIHFDDAEVARLGKAGVGVCHCPTSNMTLASGRCRTCELESAGSPVGLGVDGSASNDSSNLMEGVRHALMLSRLTYGAEAVTHLDALRWATQGSAACLGRSDIGRIAPGLEADLALFTLDELR
;
A
#
# COMPACT_ATOMS: atom_id res chain seq x y z
N TYR A 1 9.70 -19.39 -6.43
CA TYR A 1 11.12 -19.05 -6.63
C TYR A 1 11.89 -19.06 -5.31
N CYS A 2 11.57 -18.20 -4.30
CA CYS A 2 12.31 -18.13 -3.05
C CYS A 2 12.42 -19.49 -2.32
N LEU A 3 11.35 -20.25 -2.24
CA LEU A 3 11.35 -21.57 -1.63
C LEU A 3 12.28 -22.56 -2.37
N SER A 4 12.28 -22.54 -3.70
CA SER A 4 13.13 -23.43 -4.49
C SER A 4 14.60 -23.04 -4.50
N MET A 5 14.90 -21.72 -4.48
CA MET A 5 16.27 -21.21 -4.57
C MET A 5 16.95 -21.03 -3.22
N PHE A 6 16.20 -20.61 -2.20
CA PHE A 6 16.74 -20.20 -0.90
C PHE A 6 16.21 -21.03 0.27
N GLY A 7 15.27 -21.94 0.02
CA GLY A 7 14.66 -22.80 1.03
C GLY A 7 13.83 -22.03 2.08
N CYS A 8 13.40 -20.81 1.77
CA CYS A 8 12.64 -19.96 2.69
C CYS A 8 11.62 -19.07 1.95
N ARG A 9 10.67 -18.53 2.69
CA ARG A 9 9.69 -17.57 2.16
C ARG A 9 10.36 -16.19 1.90
N PRO A 10 9.76 -15.32 1.06
CA PRO A 10 10.36 -14.01 0.74
C PRO A 10 10.65 -13.14 1.97
N VAL A 11 9.77 -13.11 2.97
CA VAL A 11 9.97 -12.30 4.19
C VAL A 11 11.15 -12.85 5.02
N ASP A 12 11.31 -14.18 5.11
CA ASP A 12 12.48 -14.78 5.76
C ASP A 12 13.79 -14.41 5.06
N TYR A 13 13.74 -14.35 3.72
CA TYR A 13 14.91 -13.93 2.96
C TYR A 13 15.25 -12.46 3.23
N LEU A 14 14.25 -11.57 3.23
CA LEU A 14 14.46 -10.15 3.57
C LEU A 14 15.08 -9.97 4.95
N GLU A 15 14.63 -10.75 5.94
CA GLU A 15 15.20 -10.72 7.29
C GLU A 15 16.66 -11.19 7.30
N ARG A 16 16.99 -12.30 6.61
CA ARG A 16 18.37 -12.80 6.49
C ARG A 16 19.33 -11.79 5.90
N VAL A 17 18.89 -10.96 4.95
CA VAL A 17 19.73 -9.94 4.30
C VAL A 17 19.65 -8.57 5.00
N GLY A 18 18.98 -8.48 6.15
CA GLY A 18 18.91 -7.25 6.94
C GLY A 18 17.98 -6.17 6.39
N TRP A 19 16.99 -6.54 5.57
CA TRP A 19 16.04 -5.60 4.96
C TRP A 19 14.73 -5.45 5.74
N MET A 20 14.58 -6.10 6.88
CA MET A 20 13.41 -5.95 7.74
C MET A 20 13.57 -4.73 8.64
N THR A 21 13.43 -3.53 8.06
CA THR A 21 13.55 -2.25 8.75
C THR A 21 12.50 -1.24 8.28
N ASP A 22 12.26 -0.20 9.07
CA ASP A 22 11.37 0.93 8.78
C ASP A 22 11.79 1.80 7.57
N ARG A 23 12.96 1.53 6.99
CA ARG A 23 13.45 2.20 5.77
C ARG A 23 13.14 1.41 4.50
N VAL A 24 12.40 0.33 4.61
CA VAL A 24 12.01 -0.54 3.50
C VAL A 24 10.51 -0.50 3.31
N TRP A 25 10.09 -0.49 2.07
CA TRP A 25 8.70 -0.74 1.72
C TRP A 25 8.61 -1.74 0.56
N LEU A 26 7.51 -2.46 0.51
CA LEU A 26 7.25 -3.54 -0.44
C LEU A 26 6.02 -3.18 -1.28
N ALA A 27 6.08 -3.45 -2.59
CA ALA A 27 4.92 -3.30 -3.45
C ALA A 27 3.99 -4.52 -3.34
N HIS A 28 2.69 -4.31 -3.61
CA HIS A 28 1.61 -5.30 -3.69
C HIS A 28 1.20 -5.96 -2.37
N GLY A 29 2.09 -6.64 -1.67
CA GLY A 29 1.84 -7.23 -0.34
C GLY A 29 0.75 -8.31 -0.31
N ILE A 30 0.66 -9.17 -1.32
CA ILE A 30 -0.49 -10.06 -1.55
C ILE A 30 -0.39 -11.37 -0.78
N HIS A 31 0.79 -12.00 -0.77
CA HIS A 31 0.97 -13.39 -0.35
C HIS A 31 1.54 -13.55 1.07
N PHE A 32 1.39 -12.56 1.92
CA PHE A 32 1.82 -12.62 3.32
C PHE A 32 0.86 -13.48 4.15
N ASP A 33 1.40 -14.35 4.98
CA ASP A 33 0.65 -15.02 6.05
C ASP A 33 0.58 -14.15 7.33
N ASP A 34 -0.13 -14.63 8.36
CA ASP A 34 -0.33 -13.86 9.59
C ASP A 34 0.98 -13.59 10.35
N ALA A 35 1.89 -14.54 10.35
CA ALA A 35 3.20 -14.41 11.00
C ALA A 35 4.08 -13.38 10.27
N GLU A 36 4.04 -13.38 8.94
CA GLU A 36 4.75 -12.40 8.11
C GLU A 36 4.18 -11.00 8.30
N VAL A 37 2.84 -10.83 8.31
CA VAL A 37 2.18 -9.55 8.60
C VAL A 37 2.62 -9.00 9.96
N ALA A 38 2.61 -9.82 11.01
CA ALA A 38 3.05 -9.41 12.34
C ALA A 38 4.53 -8.99 12.38
N ARG A 39 5.41 -9.70 11.66
CA ARG A 39 6.84 -9.38 11.56
C ARG A 39 7.09 -8.09 10.79
N LEU A 40 6.40 -7.88 9.66
CA LEU A 40 6.47 -6.64 8.86
C LEU A 40 6.04 -5.44 9.70
N GLY A 41 4.90 -5.54 10.39
CA GLY A 41 4.41 -4.48 11.27
C GLY A 41 5.36 -4.16 12.42
N LYS A 42 5.89 -5.19 13.10
CA LYS A 42 6.87 -5.02 14.17
C LYS A 42 8.15 -4.32 13.70
N ALA A 43 8.57 -4.59 12.47
CA ALA A 43 9.76 -3.98 11.86
C ALA A 43 9.48 -2.60 11.24
N GLY A 44 8.21 -2.17 11.15
CA GLY A 44 7.82 -0.90 10.51
C GLY A 44 7.99 -0.91 8.99
N VAL A 45 8.07 -2.08 8.36
CA VAL A 45 8.20 -2.20 6.91
C VAL A 45 6.90 -1.70 6.24
N GLY A 46 7.02 -0.73 5.34
CA GLY A 46 5.87 -0.21 4.60
C GLY A 46 5.35 -1.19 3.54
N VAL A 47 4.06 -1.11 3.22
CA VAL A 47 3.49 -1.89 2.11
C VAL A 47 2.63 -0.99 1.22
N CYS A 48 2.98 -0.93 -0.06
CA CYS A 48 2.29 -0.15 -1.07
C CYS A 48 1.32 -1.04 -1.85
N HIS A 49 0.01 -0.89 -1.59
CA HIS A 49 -1.04 -1.61 -2.29
C HIS A 49 -1.23 -1.04 -3.71
N CYS A 50 -1.25 -1.90 -4.72
CA CYS A 50 -1.47 -1.55 -6.12
C CYS A 50 -2.77 -2.20 -6.63
N PRO A 51 -3.96 -1.69 -6.21
CA PRO A 51 -5.23 -2.41 -6.40
C PRO A 51 -5.59 -2.66 -7.86
N THR A 52 -5.42 -1.65 -8.72
CA THR A 52 -5.73 -1.75 -10.16
C THR A 52 -4.89 -2.83 -10.82
N SER A 53 -3.57 -2.78 -10.62
CA SER A 53 -2.63 -3.77 -11.15
C SER A 53 -2.94 -5.18 -10.63
N ASN A 54 -3.20 -5.31 -9.32
CA ASN A 54 -3.50 -6.61 -8.72
C ASN A 54 -4.78 -7.24 -9.29
N MET A 55 -5.81 -6.43 -9.58
CA MET A 55 -7.06 -6.88 -10.21
C MET A 55 -6.84 -7.24 -11.68
N THR A 56 -6.13 -6.39 -12.43
CA THR A 56 -5.82 -6.63 -13.85
C THR A 56 -5.07 -7.94 -14.05
N LEU A 57 -4.12 -8.23 -13.19
CA LEU A 57 -3.29 -9.44 -13.23
C LEU A 57 -3.92 -10.64 -12.49
N ALA A 58 -5.08 -10.44 -11.84
CA ALA A 58 -5.71 -11.45 -10.98
C ALA A 58 -4.74 -12.05 -9.93
N SER A 59 -3.78 -11.25 -9.46
CA SER A 59 -2.71 -11.72 -8.57
C SER A 59 -3.13 -11.84 -7.11
N GLY A 60 -4.26 -11.23 -6.73
CA GLY A 60 -4.79 -11.29 -5.37
C GLY A 60 -4.97 -9.90 -4.74
N ARG A 61 -5.23 -9.86 -3.44
CA ARG A 61 -5.45 -8.62 -2.68
C ARG A 61 -4.38 -8.38 -1.63
N CYS A 62 -4.04 -7.12 -1.41
CA CYS A 62 -3.22 -6.73 -0.26
C CYS A 62 -4.04 -6.82 1.04
N ARG A 63 -3.40 -7.23 2.12
CA ARG A 63 -3.98 -7.33 3.47
C ARG A 63 -3.87 -6.00 4.22
N THR A 64 -4.46 -4.95 3.66
CA THR A 64 -4.29 -3.56 4.11
C THR A 64 -4.64 -3.34 5.58
N CYS A 65 -5.80 -3.85 6.02
CA CYS A 65 -6.26 -3.66 7.41
C CYS A 65 -5.38 -4.42 8.41
N GLU A 66 -4.99 -5.65 8.08
CA GLU A 66 -4.13 -6.47 8.93
C GLU A 66 -2.72 -5.88 9.05
N LEU A 67 -2.15 -5.42 7.92
CA LEU A 67 -0.83 -4.77 7.89
C LEU A 67 -0.84 -3.48 8.73
N GLU A 68 -1.84 -2.63 8.54
CA GLU A 68 -1.97 -1.39 9.29
C GLU A 68 -2.17 -1.65 10.79
N SER A 69 -3.02 -2.62 11.14
CA SER A 69 -3.24 -3.04 12.55
C SER A 69 -1.97 -3.63 13.19
N ALA A 70 -1.10 -4.25 12.39
CA ALA A 70 0.19 -4.75 12.87
C ALA A 70 1.26 -3.65 13.00
N GLY A 71 1.03 -2.44 12.47
CA GLY A 71 1.94 -1.31 12.54
C GLY A 71 2.75 -1.02 11.26
N SER A 72 2.48 -1.73 10.15
CA SER A 72 3.06 -1.41 8.85
C SER A 72 2.42 -0.14 8.28
N PRO A 73 3.19 0.84 7.82
CA PRO A 73 2.66 1.89 6.95
C PRO A 73 2.03 1.28 5.69
N VAL A 74 0.80 1.69 5.37
CA VAL A 74 0.11 1.26 4.15
C VAL A 74 -0.03 2.43 3.20
N GLY A 75 0.53 2.28 2.00
CA GLY A 75 0.43 3.25 0.90
C GLY A 75 -0.33 2.70 -0.30
N LEU A 76 -0.60 3.55 -1.29
CA LEU A 76 -1.13 3.15 -2.60
C LEU A 76 -0.15 3.49 -3.71
N GLY A 77 -0.12 2.64 -4.74
CA GLY A 77 0.65 2.85 -5.95
C GLY A 77 -0.14 2.51 -7.21
N VAL A 78 0.21 3.13 -8.31
CA VAL A 78 -0.41 2.88 -9.61
C VAL A 78 0.21 1.69 -10.35
N ASP A 79 1.45 1.32 -10.01
CA ASP A 79 2.25 0.34 -10.73
C ASP A 79 2.58 0.77 -12.18
N GLY A 80 3.10 -0.13 -12.98
CA GLY A 80 3.45 0.14 -14.38
C GLY A 80 2.24 0.14 -15.31
N SER A 81 2.36 0.88 -16.42
CA SER A 81 1.29 1.04 -17.43
C SER A 81 0.85 -0.27 -18.09
N ALA A 82 1.66 -1.32 -18.03
CA ALA A 82 1.30 -2.64 -18.54
C ALA A 82 0.16 -3.32 -17.76
N SER A 83 -0.01 -2.98 -16.47
CA SER A 83 -1.04 -3.52 -15.60
C SER A 83 -2.00 -2.44 -15.04
N ASN A 84 -1.72 -1.17 -15.32
CA ASN A 84 -2.58 -0.03 -15.01
C ASN A 84 -2.35 1.07 -16.06
N ASP A 85 -3.05 0.98 -17.18
CA ASP A 85 -2.91 1.87 -18.33
C ASP A 85 -3.36 3.31 -18.07
N SER A 86 -4.31 3.51 -17.13
CA SER A 86 -4.76 4.85 -16.74
C SER A 86 -3.72 5.62 -15.92
N SER A 87 -2.87 4.93 -15.17
CA SER A 87 -1.91 5.50 -14.22
C SER A 87 -2.53 6.54 -13.27
N ASN A 88 -3.84 6.42 -12.99
CA ASN A 88 -4.61 7.37 -12.20
C ASN A 88 -4.70 6.92 -10.74
N LEU A 89 -4.02 7.63 -9.83
CA LEU A 89 -4.01 7.27 -8.42
C LEU A 89 -5.39 7.45 -7.75
N MET A 90 -6.24 8.38 -8.21
CA MET A 90 -7.63 8.51 -7.68
C MET A 90 -8.50 7.31 -8.03
N GLU A 91 -8.28 6.70 -9.19
CA GLU A 91 -8.88 5.42 -9.54
C GLU A 91 -8.37 4.31 -8.58
N GLY A 92 -7.07 4.32 -8.29
CA GLY A 92 -6.47 3.44 -7.27
C GLY A 92 -7.12 3.59 -5.89
N VAL A 93 -7.40 4.83 -5.44
CA VAL A 93 -8.14 5.11 -4.19
C VAL A 93 -9.53 4.46 -4.22
N ARG A 94 -10.28 4.62 -5.32
CA ARG A 94 -11.60 4.00 -5.51
C ARG A 94 -11.50 2.48 -5.46
N HIS A 95 -10.57 1.88 -6.18
CA HIS A 95 -10.37 0.44 -6.21
C HIS A 95 -9.97 -0.12 -4.85
N ALA A 96 -9.06 0.54 -4.11
CA ALA A 96 -8.68 0.16 -2.75
C ALA A 96 -9.89 0.16 -1.81
N LEU A 97 -10.75 1.20 -1.87
CA LEU A 97 -11.97 1.29 -1.09
C LEU A 97 -12.94 0.13 -1.42
N MET A 98 -13.20 -0.12 -2.71
CA MET A 98 -14.15 -1.14 -3.13
C MET A 98 -13.68 -2.56 -2.77
N LEU A 99 -12.40 -2.87 -2.99
CA LEU A 99 -11.80 -4.15 -2.59
C LEU A 99 -11.84 -4.35 -1.06
N SER A 100 -11.54 -3.30 -0.30
CA SER A 100 -11.59 -3.35 1.16
C SER A 100 -13.02 -3.61 1.65
N ARG A 101 -14.02 -2.92 1.09
CA ARG A 101 -15.43 -3.16 1.42
C ARG A 101 -15.91 -4.56 1.08
N LEU A 102 -15.52 -5.06 -0.07
CA LEU A 102 -15.82 -6.43 -0.48
C LEU A 102 -15.22 -7.47 0.47
N THR A 103 -14.04 -7.18 1.00
CA THR A 103 -13.27 -8.12 1.82
C THR A 103 -13.63 -8.06 3.30
N TYR A 104 -13.71 -6.84 3.85
CA TYR A 104 -13.82 -6.61 5.30
C TYR A 104 -15.20 -6.11 5.73
N GLY A 105 -16.08 -5.80 4.78
CA GLY A 105 -17.37 -5.17 5.03
C GLY A 105 -17.37 -3.65 4.85
N ALA A 106 -18.58 -3.09 4.73
CA ALA A 106 -18.77 -1.69 4.35
C ALA A 106 -18.22 -0.66 5.37
N GLU A 107 -18.18 -1.04 6.64
CA GLU A 107 -17.79 -0.17 7.74
C GLU A 107 -16.29 -0.24 8.07
N ALA A 108 -15.56 -1.23 7.53
CA ALA A 108 -14.16 -1.47 7.91
C ALA A 108 -13.19 -0.42 7.35
N VAL A 109 -13.48 0.13 6.18
CA VAL A 109 -12.64 1.14 5.50
C VAL A 109 -13.54 2.22 4.92
N THR A 110 -13.24 3.47 5.28
CA THR A 110 -13.92 4.66 4.75
C THR A 110 -13.19 5.21 3.51
N HIS A 111 -13.85 6.12 2.80
CA HIS A 111 -13.21 6.84 1.69
C HIS A 111 -12.02 7.71 2.16
N LEU A 112 -12.06 8.20 3.41
CA LEU A 112 -10.97 8.96 4.01
C LEU A 112 -9.76 8.06 4.32
N ASP A 113 -9.98 6.82 4.73
CA ASP A 113 -8.89 5.85 4.95
C ASP A 113 -8.18 5.53 3.64
N ALA A 114 -8.94 5.25 2.57
CA ALA A 114 -8.37 4.99 1.25
C ALA A 114 -7.59 6.21 0.71
N LEU A 115 -8.10 7.43 0.92
CA LEU A 115 -7.39 8.66 0.55
C LEU A 115 -6.13 8.87 1.41
N ARG A 116 -6.19 8.55 2.71
CA ARG A 116 -5.04 8.61 3.61
C ARG A 116 -3.93 7.64 3.17
N TRP A 117 -4.26 6.44 2.71
CA TRP A 117 -3.27 5.52 2.13
C TRP A 117 -2.57 6.12 0.91
N ALA A 118 -3.32 6.81 0.03
CA ALA A 118 -2.74 7.45 -1.17
C ALA A 118 -1.88 8.69 -0.86
N THR A 119 -1.96 9.25 0.33
CA THR A 119 -1.29 10.49 0.73
C THR A 119 -0.32 10.24 1.88
N GLN A 120 -0.76 10.33 3.12
CA GLN A 120 0.08 10.15 4.31
C GLN A 120 0.68 8.75 4.40
N GLY A 121 -0.07 7.72 4.01
CA GLY A 121 0.41 6.34 4.01
C GLY A 121 1.54 6.12 3.00
N SER A 122 1.39 6.65 1.79
CA SER A 122 2.45 6.61 0.77
C SER A 122 3.68 7.42 1.21
N ALA A 123 3.48 8.59 1.82
CA ALA A 123 4.58 9.38 2.39
C ALA A 123 5.33 8.59 3.48
N ALA A 124 4.61 7.92 4.37
CA ALA A 124 5.19 7.10 5.42
C ALA A 124 5.99 5.91 4.85
N CYS A 125 5.50 5.24 3.79
CA CYS A 125 6.25 4.21 3.07
C CYS A 125 7.58 4.74 2.51
N LEU A 126 7.61 6.02 2.07
CA LEU A 126 8.83 6.68 1.59
C LEU A 126 9.72 7.21 2.72
N GLY A 127 9.33 7.05 3.98
CA GLY A 127 10.04 7.62 5.13
C GLY A 127 9.96 9.15 5.19
N ARG A 128 8.94 9.77 4.55
CA ARG A 128 8.74 11.22 4.48
C ARG A 128 7.67 11.65 5.49
N SER A 129 7.99 12.62 6.35
CA SER A 129 7.06 13.23 7.31
C SER A 129 6.66 14.66 6.94
N ASP A 130 7.27 15.21 5.92
CA ASP A 130 7.13 16.58 5.44
C ASP A 130 6.16 16.73 4.26
N ILE A 131 5.57 15.63 3.77
CA ILE A 131 4.56 15.57 2.70
C ILE A 131 3.33 14.76 3.12
N GLY A 132 2.35 14.63 2.23
CA GLY A 132 1.18 13.76 2.38
C GLY A 132 -0.01 14.40 3.11
N ARG A 133 0.11 15.64 3.58
CA ARG A 133 -0.99 16.42 4.17
C ARG A 133 -0.76 17.92 3.98
N ILE A 134 -1.81 18.70 4.08
CA ILE A 134 -1.74 20.17 4.05
C ILE A 134 -1.60 20.67 5.47
N ALA A 135 -0.42 21.21 5.82
CA ALA A 135 -0.17 21.84 7.10
C ALA A 135 0.96 22.88 6.99
N PRO A 136 0.99 23.92 7.84
CA PRO A 136 2.10 24.87 7.89
C PRO A 136 3.44 24.16 8.13
N GLY A 137 4.46 24.56 7.36
CA GLY A 137 5.82 24.00 7.49
C GLY A 137 6.07 22.70 6.73
N LEU A 138 5.08 22.18 6.00
CA LEU A 138 5.25 21.05 5.11
C LEU A 138 5.49 21.50 3.65
N GLU A 139 6.02 20.60 2.84
CA GLU A 139 6.18 20.81 1.40
C GLU A 139 4.81 20.92 0.71
N ALA A 140 4.71 21.79 -0.28
CA ALA A 140 3.47 22.06 -1.02
C ALA A 140 3.29 21.15 -2.24
N ASP A 141 3.41 19.84 -2.03
CA ASP A 141 3.08 18.84 -3.05
C ASP A 141 1.56 18.67 -3.10
N LEU A 142 0.91 19.40 -4.00
CA LEU A 142 -0.55 19.53 -4.06
C LEU A 142 -1.10 19.04 -5.39
N ALA A 143 -2.24 18.36 -5.35
CA ALA A 143 -3.08 18.06 -6.51
C ALA A 143 -4.42 18.79 -6.38
N LEU A 144 -4.82 19.51 -7.43
CA LEU A 144 -6.10 20.21 -7.49
C LEU A 144 -7.02 19.51 -8.50
N PHE A 145 -8.26 19.32 -8.08
CA PHE A 145 -9.29 18.69 -8.91
C PHE A 145 -10.45 19.66 -9.08
N THR A 146 -11.04 19.69 -10.27
CA THR A 146 -12.30 20.41 -10.54
C THR A 146 -13.47 19.43 -10.56
N LEU A 147 -14.66 19.89 -10.21
CA LEU A 147 -15.88 19.05 -10.25
C LEU A 147 -16.24 18.61 -11.67
N ASP A 148 -15.83 19.38 -12.69
CA ASP A 148 -16.12 19.07 -14.09
C ASP A 148 -15.32 17.89 -14.64
N GLU A 149 -14.19 17.56 -14.00
CA GLU A 149 -13.34 16.41 -14.35
C GLU A 149 -13.78 15.11 -13.64
N LEU A 150 -14.72 15.20 -12.72
CA LEU A 150 -15.24 14.07 -11.95
C LEU A 150 -16.51 13.45 -12.56
N ARG A 151 -16.90 13.82 -13.79
CA ARG A 151 -18.08 13.29 -14.50
C ARG A 151 -17.75 12.07 -15.35
#